data_f74b4593be6c037e5713ed7fbcf191d3
#
_entry.id   f74b4593be6c037e5713ed7fbcf191d3
#
_cell.length_a   1.000
_cell.length_b   1.000
_cell.length_c   1.000
_cell.angle_alpha   90.00
_cell.angle_beta   90.00
_cell.angle_gamma   90.00
#
_symmetry.space_group_name_H-M   'P 1'
#
loop_
_entity.id
_entity.type
_entity.pdbx_description
1 polymer ?
#
loop_
_entity_poly.entity_id
_entity_poly.type
_entity_poly.pdbx_seq_one_letter_code
_entity_poly.pdbx_strand_id
1 'polypeptide(L)'
;MIEEFPNFWFGLDHRASCYRRLGMTRQAEADEFRILKAQMDKRYGGKQPRLSKRQMRRKSDTDPDKYNQLVVADEQQVEHEYKSDYRGKVQNRQVEMVWQPMFALSFFAEYDDVRSYIAFDKDVDAFNQHSRTHTIHIGTTQPNIDEVRMNRHIAFIDSFTVAIGEAKGNSVVKPLLLQRAVAYSALQNFDSAIDDLSTLIQMDSTAVLAYWQRAVCQAKINEFNASQGTNIDLKSANVLSDLCEAIKLAPHNPYLYYNRGCLYAIRNDYHRALDDFSRALEVDGNIPEAYYNRGLVYLHTNKTAEGVADLSKAGELGIYSAYSVIKKYREK
;
A
#
# COMPACT_ATOMS: atom_id res chain seq x y z
N MET A 1 23.00 -23.10 9.41
CA MET A 1 22.20 -22.24 10.32
C MET A 1 21.64 -23.02 11.52
N ILE A 2 20.83 -24.10 11.36
CA ILE A 2 20.32 -24.88 12.51
C ILE A 2 21.43 -25.68 13.19
N GLU A 3 22.42 -26.18 12.46
CA GLU A 3 23.61 -26.83 13.02
C GLU A 3 24.50 -25.89 13.82
N GLU A 4 24.61 -24.62 13.38
CA GLU A 4 25.36 -23.59 14.09
C GLU A 4 24.55 -22.98 15.25
N PHE A 5 23.22 -23.00 15.16
CA PHE A 5 22.28 -22.47 16.15
C PHE A 5 21.24 -23.53 16.53
N PRO A 6 21.62 -24.51 17.35
CA PRO A 6 20.74 -25.63 17.72
C PRO A 6 19.46 -25.20 18.45
N ASN A 7 19.41 -23.98 18.96
CA ASN A 7 18.27 -23.39 19.68
C ASN A 7 17.55 -22.31 18.87
N PHE A 8 17.68 -22.31 17.55
CA PHE A 8 16.90 -21.45 16.67
C PHE A 8 15.52 -22.06 16.45
N TRP A 9 14.62 -21.83 17.42
CA TRP A 9 13.30 -22.46 17.50
C TRP A 9 12.45 -22.23 16.27
N PHE A 10 12.45 -21.00 15.73
CA PHE A 10 11.74 -20.66 14.51
C PHE A 10 12.25 -21.45 13.30
N GLY A 11 13.54 -21.61 13.16
CA GLY A 11 14.14 -22.45 12.11
C GLY A 11 13.82 -23.93 12.25
N LEU A 12 13.77 -24.44 13.47
CA LEU A 12 13.36 -25.83 13.75
C LEU A 12 11.90 -26.06 13.39
N ASP A 13 10.99 -25.10 13.69
CA ASP A 13 9.59 -25.16 13.37
C ASP A 13 9.33 -25.18 11.85
N HIS A 14 9.99 -24.28 11.13
CA HIS A 14 9.93 -24.29 9.67
C HIS A 14 10.49 -25.57 9.06
N ARG A 15 11.60 -26.09 9.59
CA ARG A 15 12.17 -27.35 9.11
C ARG A 15 11.23 -28.53 9.39
N ALA A 16 10.62 -28.60 10.56
CA ALA A 16 9.61 -29.61 10.88
C ALA A 16 8.42 -29.57 9.91
N SER A 17 7.94 -28.37 9.58
CA SER A 17 6.88 -28.16 8.60
C SER A 17 7.27 -28.64 7.20
N CYS A 18 8.52 -28.39 6.76
CA CYS A 18 9.05 -28.91 5.50
C CYS A 18 9.14 -30.44 5.50
N TYR A 19 9.62 -31.04 6.60
CA TYR A 19 9.68 -32.49 6.73
C TYR A 19 8.30 -33.15 6.70
N ARG A 20 7.27 -32.53 7.30
CA ARG A 20 5.90 -33.03 7.19
C ARG A 20 5.40 -33.01 5.74
N ARG A 21 5.65 -31.95 4.99
CA ARG A 21 5.28 -31.86 3.57
C ARG A 21 5.98 -32.89 2.70
N LEU A 22 7.20 -33.28 3.07
CA LEU A 22 7.99 -34.30 2.38
C LEU A 22 7.69 -35.75 2.86
N GLY A 23 6.73 -35.93 3.80
CA GLY A 23 6.41 -37.23 4.37
C GLY A 23 7.45 -37.79 5.36
N MET A 24 8.44 -36.97 5.74
CA MET A 24 9.54 -37.36 6.63
C MET A 24 9.14 -37.16 8.11
N THR A 25 8.12 -37.87 8.55
CA THR A 25 7.45 -37.66 9.85
C THR A 25 8.40 -37.78 11.06
N ARG A 26 9.33 -38.74 11.05
CA ARG A 26 10.28 -38.92 12.16
C ARG A 26 11.21 -37.73 12.38
N GLN A 27 11.65 -37.08 11.29
CA GLN A 27 12.51 -35.89 11.37
C GLN A 27 11.67 -34.67 11.84
N ALA A 28 10.44 -34.55 11.39
CA ALA A 28 9.53 -33.50 11.86
C ALA A 28 9.28 -33.62 13.36
N GLU A 29 8.93 -34.82 13.85
CA GLU A 29 8.70 -35.10 15.28
C GLU A 29 9.94 -34.85 16.14
N ALA A 30 11.13 -35.13 15.62
CA ALA A 30 12.38 -34.87 16.34
C ALA A 30 12.62 -33.36 16.55
N ASP A 31 12.33 -32.53 15.56
CA ASP A 31 12.45 -31.08 15.69
C ASP A 31 11.34 -30.48 16.60
N GLU A 32 10.12 -30.93 16.44
CA GLU A 32 8.98 -30.54 17.32
C GLU A 32 9.24 -30.93 18.79
N PHE A 33 9.78 -32.12 19.02
CA PHE A 33 10.13 -32.55 20.37
C PHE A 33 11.23 -31.67 20.98
N ARG A 34 12.22 -31.23 20.19
CA ARG A 34 13.24 -30.28 20.67
C ARG A 34 12.64 -28.95 21.08
N ILE A 35 11.68 -28.43 20.29
CA ILE A 35 10.96 -27.20 20.59
C ILE A 35 10.15 -27.37 21.88
N LEU A 36 9.38 -28.44 21.98
CA LEU A 36 8.55 -28.74 23.16
C LEU A 36 9.42 -28.87 24.42
N LYS A 37 10.52 -29.63 24.33
CA LYS A 37 11.45 -29.80 25.46
C LYS A 37 12.05 -28.48 25.92
N ALA A 38 12.41 -27.60 24.99
CA ALA A 38 12.93 -26.27 25.32
C ALA A 38 11.89 -25.34 25.95
N GLN A 39 10.62 -25.47 25.57
CA GLN A 39 9.52 -24.74 26.20
C GLN A 39 9.26 -25.21 27.64
N MET A 40 9.47 -26.49 27.91
CA MET A 40 9.33 -27.07 29.24
C MET A 40 10.55 -26.83 30.15
N ASP A 41 11.72 -26.55 29.59
CA ASP A 41 12.92 -26.24 30.38
C ASP A 41 12.85 -24.82 30.92
N LYS A 42 12.78 -24.68 32.23
CA LYS A 42 12.72 -23.38 32.95
C LYS A 42 13.90 -22.45 32.64
N ARG A 43 15.05 -22.97 32.17
CA ARG A 43 16.23 -22.15 31.77
C ARG A 43 16.01 -21.37 30.49
N TYR A 44 15.20 -21.91 29.58
CA TYR A 44 14.96 -21.28 28.29
C TYR A 44 13.62 -20.58 28.21
N GLY A 45 12.61 -20.99 29.01
CA GLY A 45 11.32 -20.31 29.16
C GLY A 45 10.67 -19.79 27.88
N GLY A 46 10.82 -20.49 26.77
CA GLY A 46 10.38 -20.05 25.43
C GLY A 46 11.21 -18.90 24.82
N LYS A 47 12.23 -18.38 25.51
CA LYS A 47 13.07 -17.29 25.00
C LYS A 47 14.32 -17.86 24.33
N GLN A 48 14.65 -17.38 23.15
CA GLN A 48 15.94 -17.67 22.54
C GLN A 48 17.09 -17.20 23.44
N PRO A 49 18.14 -18.05 23.65
CA PRO A 49 19.33 -17.61 24.36
C PRO A 49 19.96 -16.46 23.59
N ARG A 50 20.08 -15.31 24.24
CA ARG A 50 20.76 -14.15 23.67
C ARG A 50 22.25 -14.46 23.47
N LEU A 51 22.74 -14.30 22.26
CA LEU A 51 24.17 -14.35 22.00
C LEU A 51 24.89 -13.28 22.84
N SER A 52 26.07 -13.62 23.40
CA SER A 52 26.88 -12.61 24.07
C SER A 52 27.30 -11.53 23.06
N LYS A 53 27.51 -10.28 23.54
CA LYS A 53 27.99 -9.15 22.71
C LYS A 53 29.24 -9.53 21.89
N ARG A 54 30.11 -10.40 22.44
CA ARG A 54 31.33 -10.89 21.79
C ARG A 54 31.01 -11.88 20.67
N GLN A 55 30.01 -12.73 20.84
CA GLN A 55 29.53 -13.66 19.79
C GLN A 55 28.76 -12.94 18.69
N MET A 56 27.97 -11.92 19.04
CA MET A 56 27.34 -11.05 18.03
C MET A 56 28.37 -10.28 17.22
N ARG A 57 29.44 -9.74 17.84
CA ARG A 57 30.53 -9.07 17.11
C ARG A 57 31.28 -10.02 16.18
N ARG A 58 31.60 -11.25 16.62
CA ARG A 58 32.26 -12.26 15.78
C ARG A 58 31.41 -12.75 14.61
N LYS A 59 30.07 -12.65 14.71
CA LYS A 59 29.16 -13.06 13.65
C LYS A 59 28.70 -11.90 12.76
N SER A 60 28.82 -10.67 13.20
CA SER A 60 28.70 -9.50 12.33
C SER A 60 29.92 -9.31 11.42
N ASP A 61 31.02 -10.03 11.67
CA ASP A 61 32.17 -10.19 10.79
C ASP A 61 31.99 -11.32 9.75
N THR A 62 30.76 -11.79 9.56
CA THR A 62 30.45 -12.71 8.48
C THR A 62 30.68 -11.98 7.17
N ASP A 63 31.57 -12.58 6.38
CA ASP A 63 32.00 -12.19 5.05
C ASP A 63 30.83 -11.62 4.24
N PRO A 64 30.88 -10.35 3.80
CA PRO A 64 29.83 -9.75 2.98
C PRO A 64 29.45 -10.58 1.77
N ASP A 65 30.39 -11.35 1.21
CA ASP A 65 30.17 -12.21 0.05
C ASP A 65 29.28 -13.40 0.36
N LYS A 66 29.32 -13.93 1.60
CA LYS A 66 28.38 -14.97 2.03
C LYS A 66 26.96 -14.46 2.27
N TYR A 67 26.81 -13.19 2.64
CA TYR A 67 25.50 -12.56 2.79
C TYR A 67 24.85 -12.34 1.42
N ASN A 68 25.64 -11.97 0.42
CA ASN A 68 25.17 -11.80 -0.96
C ASN A 68 24.70 -13.13 -1.59
N GLN A 69 25.32 -14.25 -1.26
CA GLN A 69 24.88 -15.57 -1.73
C GLN A 69 23.54 -16.03 -1.13
N LEU A 70 23.13 -15.50 0.01
CA LEU A 70 21.87 -15.83 0.68
C LEU A 70 20.68 -14.95 0.22
N VAL A 71 20.94 -13.81 -0.38
CA VAL A 71 19.92 -12.82 -0.76
C VAL A 71 19.61 -12.85 -2.27
N VAL A 72 20.43 -13.55 -3.08
CA VAL A 72 20.32 -13.51 -4.54
C VAL A 72 19.70 -14.79 -5.09
N ALA A 73 18.54 -15.19 -4.61
CA ALA A 73 17.85 -16.32 -5.24
C ALA A 73 16.99 -15.94 -6.46
N ASP A 74 16.66 -14.66 -6.72
CA ASP A 74 15.63 -14.40 -7.75
C ASP A 74 15.70 -13.07 -8.53
N GLU A 75 16.81 -12.34 -8.57
CA GLU A 75 16.83 -11.15 -9.43
C GLU A 75 18.12 -11.00 -10.24
N GLN A 76 17.94 -10.51 -11.47
CA GLN A 76 18.97 -10.23 -12.46
C GLN A 76 20.25 -9.69 -11.83
N GLN A 77 21.37 -10.38 -12.12
CA GLN A 77 22.70 -10.00 -11.67
C GLN A 77 23.03 -8.56 -12.06
N VAL A 78 22.74 -7.63 -11.15
CA VAL A 78 23.38 -6.33 -11.15
C VAL A 78 24.62 -6.50 -10.25
N GLU A 79 25.80 -6.57 -10.85
CA GLU A 79 27.06 -6.58 -10.12
C GLU A 79 27.16 -5.30 -9.28
N HIS A 80 26.94 -5.40 -8.00
CA HIS A 80 27.14 -4.31 -7.04
C HIS A 80 28.49 -4.47 -6.37
N GLU A 81 29.47 -3.67 -6.74
CA GLU A 81 30.67 -3.50 -5.93
C GLU A 81 30.33 -2.82 -4.59
N TYR A 82 30.29 -3.59 -3.52
CA TYR A 82 30.13 -3.09 -2.15
C TYR A 82 31.47 -2.67 -1.58
N LYS A 83 31.67 -1.39 -1.32
CA LYS A 83 32.82 -0.89 -0.57
C LYS A 83 32.56 -1.01 0.94
N SER A 84 33.57 -1.44 1.70
CA SER A 84 33.51 -1.64 3.15
C SER A 84 33.11 -0.38 3.97
N ASP A 85 33.22 0.80 3.37
CA ASP A 85 32.92 2.10 3.99
C ASP A 85 31.41 2.31 4.27
N TYR A 86 30.56 1.40 3.83
CA TYR A 86 29.10 1.50 3.94
C TYR A 86 28.49 0.69 5.09
N ARG A 87 29.30 0.16 6.02
CA ARG A 87 28.79 -0.53 7.21
C ARG A 87 27.84 0.36 7.99
N GLY A 88 26.57 -0.05 8.09
CA GLY A 88 25.53 0.67 8.82
C GLY A 88 24.87 1.82 8.06
N LYS A 89 25.17 2.05 6.78
CA LYS A 89 24.48 3.01 5.93
C LYS A 89 23.43 2.29 5.07
N VAL A 90 22.30 2.93 4.84
CA VAL A 90 21.27 2.41 3.91
C VAL A 90 21.90 2.27 2.53
N GLN A 91 21.98 1.02 2.03
CA GLN A 91 22.74 0.69 0.82
C GLN A 91 21.91 0.77 -0.47
N ASN A 92 20.75 1.40 -0.47
CA ASN A 92 19.96 1.59 -1.68
C ASN A 92 20.62 2.60 -2.61
N ARG A 93 21.40 2.09 -3.60
CA ARG A 93 22.04 2.92 -4.65
C ARG A 93 21.04 3.45 -5.69
N GLN A 94 19.95 2.74 -5.92
CA GLN A 94 18.90 3.16 -6.84
C GLN A 94 17.66 3.52 -6.03
N VAL A 95 17.56 4.77 -5.61
CA VAL A 95 16.32 5.30 -5.05
C VAL A 95 15.46 5.72 -6.22
N GLU A 96 14.45 4.91 -6.54
CA GLU A 96 13.42 5.32 -7.47
C GLU A 96 12.49 6.31 -6.77
N MET A 97 12.28 7.46 -7.43
CA MET A 97 11.30 8.45 -6.98
C MET A 97 9.95 8.05 -7.55
N VAL A 98 9.24 7.21 -6.82
CA VAL A 98 7.91 6.74 -7.21
C VAL A 98 6.87 7.61 -6.51
N TRP A 99 5.88 8.10 -7.27
CA TRP A 99 4.74 8.82 -6.70
C TRP A 99 3.96 7.91 -5.76
N GLN A 100 3.54 8.45 -4.62
CA GLN A 100 2.58 7.74 -3.77
C GLN A 100 1.25 7.63 -4.51
N PRO A 101 0.56 6.47 -4.42
CA PRO A 101 -0.66 6.21 -5.18
C PRO A 101 -1.84 7.06 -4.70
N MET A 102 -2.90 7.11 -5.51
CA MET A 102 -4.16 7.76 -5.17
C MET A 102 -4.87 7.04 -4.03
N PHE A 103 -5.60 7.80 -3.20
CA PHE A 103 -6.51 7.23 -2.23
C PHE A 103 -7.74 6.64 -2.92
N ALA A 104 -8.12 5.45 -2.51
CA ALA A 104 -9.25 4.68 -3.01
C ALA A 104 -10.11 4.14 -1.87
N LEU A 105 -11.33 3.71 -2.20
CA LEU A 105 -12.19 2.99 -1.28
C LEU A 105 -11.87 1.49 -1.30
N SER A 106 -11.89 0.87 -0.12
CA SER A 106 -11.58 -0.55 0.09
C SER A 106 -12.45 -1.14 1.20
N PHE A 107 -12.68 -2.47 1.19
CA PHE A 107 -13.34 -3.18 2.30
C PHE A 107 -12.40 -3.51 3.46
N PHE A 108 -11.11 -3.41 3.25
CA PHE A 108 -10.13 -3.75 4.27
C PHE A 108 -9.36 -2.50 4.66
N ALA A 109 -9.37 -2.21 5.96
CA ALA A 109 -8.48 -1.19 6.50
C ALA A 109 -7.03 -1.66 6.36
N GLU A 110 -6.16 -0.79 5.86
CA GLU A 110 -4.73 -1.02 5.92
C GLU A 110 -4.24 -0.56 7.29
N TYR A 111 -3.74 -1.51 8.06
CA TYR A 111 -3.01 -1.23 9.28
C TYR A 111 -1.53 -1.37 8.97
N ASP A 112 -0.82 -0.27 9.05
CA ASP A 112 0.63 -0.27 9.08
C ASP A 112 1.04 -0.04 10.54
N ASP A 113 1.74 -1.00 11.15
CA ASP A 113 2.19 -0.93 12.55
C ASP A 113 3.04 0.32 12.85
N VAL A 114 3.49 0.98 11.80
CA VAL A 114 4.40 2.13 11.87
C VAL A 114 3.68 3.45 11.66
N ARG A 115 2.52 3.45 10.99
CA ARG A 115 1.75 4.67 10.69
C ARG A 115 0.68 4.90 11.73
N SER A 116 0.72 6.05 12.39
CA SER A 116 -0.34 6.50 13.29
C SER A 116 -1.51 7.18 12.55
N TYR A 117 -1.35 7.47 11.26
CA TYR A 117 -2.36 8.16 10.47
C TYR A 117 -3.46 7.18 10.03
N ILE A 118 -4.68 7.51 10.41
CA ILE A 118 -5.90 6.81 9.97
C ILE A 118 -6.68 7.77 9.09
N ALA A 119 -6.88 7.41 7.82
CA ALA A 119 -7.64 8.21 6.89
C ALA A 119 -9.13 8.28 7.31
N PHE A 120 -9.66 9.49 7.39
CA PHE A 120 -11.05 9.75 7.76
C PHE A 120 -11.69 10.72 6.79
N ASP A 121 -12.91 10.42 6.36
CA ASP A 121 -13.77 11.32 5.61
C ASP A 121 -15.22 11.18 6.08
N LYS A 122 -15.92 12.29 6.19
CA LYS A 122 -17.29 12.33 6.72
C LYS A 122 -18.32 11.66 5.81
N ASP A 123 -18.11 11.70 4.48
CA ASP A 123 -19.05 11.08 3.53
C ASP A 123 -18.90 9.56 3.56
N VAL A 124 -17.66 9.06 3.75
CA VAL A 124 -17.37 7.63 3.98
C VAL A 124 -17.96 7.18 5.32
N ASP A 125 -17.79 7.98 6.37
CA ASP A 125 -18.36 7.68 7.70
C ASP A 125 -19.89 7.66 7.66
N ALA A 126 -20.53 8.67 7.03
CA ALA A 126 -21.97 8.71 6.83
C ALA A 126 -22.47 7.49 6.04
N PHE A 127 -21.76 7.09 4.98
CA PHE A 127 -22.08 5.86 4.25
C PHE A 127 -22.04 4.65 5.17
N ASN A 128 -20.98 4.50 5.95
CA ASN A 128 -20.78 3.37 6.87
C ASN A 128 -21.83 3.30 7.97
N GLN A 129 -22.29 4.44 8.49
CA GLN A 129 -23.37 4.50 9.48
C GLN A 129 -24.70 4.01 8.92
N HIS A 130 -24.96 4.22 7.64
CA HIS A 130 -26.19 3.78 6.97
C HIS A 130 -26.07 2.38 6.33
N SER A 131 -24.85 1.92 6.12
CA SER A 131 -24.60 0.59 5.54
C SER A 131 -24.82 -0.50 6.58
N ARG A 132 -25.74 -1.43 6.27
CA ARG A 132 -26.06 -2.58 7.15
C ARG A 132 -25.19 -3.81 6.88
N THR A 133 -24.36 -3.78 5.85
CA THR A 133 -23.65 -4.98 5.38
C THR A 133 -22.15 -4.89 5.61
N HIS A 134 -21.47 -3.98 4.95
CA HIS A 134 -20.01 -3.88 5.01
C HIS A 134 -19.57 -2.42 5.09
N THR A 135 -18.58 -2.17 5.94
CA THR A 135 -17.91 -0.86 6.03
C THR A 135 -16.87 -0.72 4.92
N ILE A 136 -16.73 0.50 4.41
CA ILE A 136 -15.67 0.87 3.48
C ILE A 136 -14.64 1.76 4.19
N HIS A 137 -13.39 1.62 3.79
CA HIS A 137 -12.24 2.33 4.34
C HIS A 137 -11.51 3.08 3.22
N ILE A 138 -10.72 4.08 3.61
CA ILE A 138 -9.87 4.84 2.70
C ILE A 138 -8.44 4.31 2.81
N GLY A 139 -7.81 4.00 1.68
CA GLY A 139 -6.42 3.55 1.62
C GLY A 139 -5.75 3.95 0.31
N THR A 140 -4.42 3.93 0.29
CA THR A 140 -3.61 4.25 -0.89
C THR A 140 -3.19 3.02 -1.67
N THR A 141 -2.98 1.92 -0.99
CA THR A 141 -2.58 0.65 -1.59
C THR A 141 -3.77 -0.30 -1.65
N GLN A 142 -3.86 -1.03 -2.75
CA GLN A 142 -4.66 -2.24 -2.71
C GLN A 142 -3.84 -3.30 -1.97
N PRO A 143 -4.35 -3.83 -0.85
CA PRO A 143 -3.65 -4.90 -0.16
C PRO A 143 -3.37 -6.05 -1.13
N ASN A 144 -2.19 -6.65 -1.03
CA ASN A 144 -1.90 -7.86 -1.78
C ASN A 144 -3.04 -8.85 -1.56
N ILE A 145 -3.80 -9.10 -2.64
CA ILE A 145 -4.98 -9.96 -2.56
C ILE A 145 -4.48 -11.38 -2.51
N ASP A 146 -4.46 -11.97 -1.30
CA ASP A 146 -4.32 -13.39 -1.11
C ASP A 146 -5.59 -14.13 -1.59
N GLU A 147 -5.48 -15.41 -1.77
CA GLU A 147 -6.61 -16.26 -2.23
C GLU A 147 -7.85 -16.13 -1.32
N VAL A 148 -7.65 -15.95 -0.02
CA VAL A 148 -8.75 -15.80 0.94
C VAL A 148 -9.49 -14.47 0.73
N ARG A 149 -8.76 -13.39 0.56
CA ARG A 149 -9.35 -12.06 0.28
C ARG A 149 -10.00 -12.02 -1.08
N MET A 150 -9.39 -12.64 -2.10
CA MET A 150 -9.98 -12.76 -3.43
C MET A 150 -11.34 -13.48 -3.36
N ASN A 151 -11.41 -14.63 -2.72
CA ASN A 151 -12.64 -15.38 -2.55
C ASN A 151 -13.72 -14.61 -1.78
N ARG A 152 -13.32 -13.80 -0.78
CA ARG A 152 -14.25 -12.91 -0.06
C ARG A 152 -14.84 -11.84 -0.99
N HIS A 153 -14.03 -11.19 -1.84
CA HIS A 153 -14.53 -10.19 -2.78
C HIS A 153 -15.47 -10.81 -3.81
N ILE A 154 -15.18 -12.03 -4.30
CA ILE A 154 -16.09 -12.76 -5.19
C ILE A 154 -17.41 -13.01 -4.49
N ALA A 155 -17.40 -13.51 -3.26
CA ALA A 155 -18.61 -13.72 -2.47
C ALA A 155 -19.39 -12.42 -2.21
N PHE A 156 -18.72 -11.28 -2.02
CA PHE A 156 -19.37 -9.98 -1.91
C PHE A 156 -20.07 -9.58 -3.22
N ILE A 157 -19.39 -9.75 -4.37
CA ILE A 157 -19.96 -9.45 -5.68
C ILE A 157 -21.22 -10.28 -5.92
N ASP A 158 -21.17 -11.58 -5.63
CA ASP A 158 -22.33 -12.48 -5.78
C ASP A 158 -23.47 -12.04 -4.86
N SER A 159 -23.18 -11.77 -3.58
CA SER A 159 -24.16 -11.31 -2.60
C SER A 159 -24.81 -9.99 -3.01
N PHE A 160 -24.02 -9.00 -3.43
CA PHE A 160 -24.53 -7.71 -3.87
C PHE A 160 -25.32 -7.84 -5.18
N THR A 161 -24.93 -8.75 -6.09
CA THR A 161 -25.65 -8.98 -7.34
C THR A 161 -27.04 -9.54 -7.09
N VAL A 162 -27.17 -10.51 -6.19
CA VAL A 162 -28.47 -11.04 -5.77
C VAL A 162 -29.30 -9.95 -5.08
N ALA A 163 -28.70 -9.23 -4.13
CA ALA A 163 -29.38 -8.16 -3.39
C ALA A 163 -29.88 -7.02 -4.29
N ILE A 164 -29.11 -6.64 -5.34
CA ILE A 164 -29.53 -5.66 -6.34
C ILE A 164 -30.72 -6.17 -7.15
N GLY A 165 -30.71 -7.46 -7.53
CA GLY A 165 -31.81 -8.09 -8.28
C GLY A 165 -33.11 -8.17 -7.48
N GLU A 166 -33.05 -8.32 -6.17
CA GLU A 166 -34.18 -8.42 -5.26
C GLU A 166 -34.67 -7.06 -4.72
N ALA A 167 -33.85 -6.02 -4.87
CA ALA A 167 -34.09 -4.71 -4.26
C ALA A 167 -35.34 -4.04 -4.85
N LYS A 168 -36.22 -3.58 -3.95
CA LYS A 168 -37.41 -2.79 -4.31
C LYS A 168 -37.16 -1.32 -4.01
N GLY A 169 -36.53 -0.61 -4.94
CA GLY A 169 -36.36 0.83 -4.89
C GLY A 169 -34.91 1.31 -4.88
N ASN A 170 -34.72 2.49 -5.45
CA ASN A 170 -33.39 3.08 -5.69
C ASN A 170 -32.57 3.34 -4.42
N SER A 171 -33.22 3.61 -3.29
CA SER A 171 -32.53 3.88 -2.01
C SER A 171 -31.73 2.66 -1.51
N VAL A 172 -32.18 1.45 -1.85
CA VAL A 172 -31.50 0.20 -1.50
C VAL A 172 -30.41 -0.16 -2.52
N VAL A 173 -30.69 0.09 -3.82
CA VAL A 173 -29.81 -0.24 -4.92
C VAL A 173 -28.52 0.61 -4.90
N LYS A 174 -28.63 1.93 -4.61
CA LYS A 174 -27.49 2.85 -4.64
C LYS A 174 -26.31 2.41 -3.77
N PRO A 175 -26.45 2.10 -2.46
CA PRO A 175 -25.34 1.67 -1.64
C PRO A 175 -24.78 0.31 -2.08
N LEU A 176 -25.61 -0.60 -2.61
CA LEU A 176 -25.17 -1.90 -3.10
C LEU A 176 -24.30 -1.77 -4.38
N LEU A 177 -24.65 -0.85 -5.28
CA LEU A 177 -23.84 -0.55 -6.46
C LEU A 177 -22.45 -0.04 -6.09
N LEU A 178 -22.35 0.89 -5.11
CA LEU A 178 -21.07 1.38 -4.62
C LEU A 178 -20.23 0.23 -4.03
N GLN A 179 -20.84 -0.57 -3.17
CA GLN A 179 -20.14 -1.70 -2.54
C GLN A 179 -19.69 -2.74 -3.57
N ARG A 180 -20.53 -3.08 -4.55
CA ARG A 180 -20.13 -4.02 -5.61
C ARG A 180 -18.99 -3.45 -6.47
N ALA A 181 -19.04 -2.17 -6.80
CA ALA A 181 -17.96 -1.49 -7.52
C ALA A 181 -16.64 -1.49 -6.75
N VAL A 182 -16.67 -1.29 -5.43
CA VAL A 182 -15.48 -1.39 -4.57
C VAL A 182 -14.91 -2.82 -4.59
N ALA A 183 -15.77 -3.86 -4.56
CA ALA A 183 -15.33 -5.24 -4.68
C ALA A 183 -14.73 -5.57 -6.06
N TYR A 184 -15.35 -5.09 -7.14
CA TYR A 184 -14.79 -5.22 -8.50
C TYR A 184 -13.44 -4.51 -8.63
N SER A 185 -13.32 -3.29 -8.10
CA SER A 185 -12.08 -2.53 -8.10
C SER A 185 -10.95 -3.26 -7.38
N ALA A 186 -11.24 -3.90 -6.24
CA ALA A 186 -10.29 -4.70 -5.50
C ALA A 186 -9.77 -5.91 -6.30
N LEU A 187 -10.62 -6.51 -7.13
CA LEU A 187 -10.25 -7.60 -8.05
C LEU A 187 -9.66 -7.10 -9.38
N GLN A 188 -9.39 -5.81 -9.50
CA GLN A 188 -8.91 -5.16 -10.72
C GLN A 188 -9.86 -5.28 -11.94
N ASN A 189 -11.12 -5.65 -11.70
CA ASN A 189 -12.17 -5.60 -12.71
C ASN A 189 -12.74 -4.18 -12.80
N PHE A 190 -11.89 -3.26 -13.31
CA PHE A 190 -12.20 -1.84 -13.32
C PHE A 190 -13.37 -1.49 -14.26
N ASP A 191 -13.55 -2.23 -15.35
CA ASP A 191 -14.65 -1.98 -16.30
C ASP A 191 -16.00 -2.21 -15.63
N SER A 192 -16.21 -3.35 -14.95
CA SER A 192 -17.44 -3.62 -14.20
C SER A 192 -17.64 -2.63 -13.04
N ALA A 193 -16.56 -2.19 -12.37
CA ALA A 193 -16.65 -1.17 -11.35
C ALA A 193 -17.13 0.17 -11.93
N ILE A 194 -16.61 0.58 -13.09
CA ILE A 194 -16.98 1.83 -13.76
C ILE A 194 -18.45 1.79 -14.21
N ASP A 195 -18.94 0.63 -14.69
CA ASP A 195 -20.34 0.46 -15.10
C ASP A 195 -21.29 0.64 -13.91
N ASP A 196 -21.01 0.01 -12.77
CA ASP A 196 -21.80 0.15 -11.56
C ASP A 196 -21.79 1.61 -11.05
N LEU A 197 -20.62 2.24 -11.01
CA LEU A 197 -20.46 3.61 -10.55
C LEU A 197 -21.14 4.61 -11.51
N SER A 198 -21.09 4.36 -12.80
CA SER A 198 -21.80 5.17 -13.80
C SER A 198 -23.29 5.04 -13.66
N THR A 199 -23.80 3.86 -13.40
CA THR A 199 -25.21 3.62 -13.08
C THR A 199 -25.62 4.35 -11.81
N LEU A 200 -24.79 4.27 -10.76
CA LEU A 200 -25.03 4.99 -9.50
C LEU A 200 -25.09 6.52 -9.72
N ILE A 201 -24.16 7.08 -10.50
CA ILE A 201 -24.12 8.52 -10.80
C ILE A 201 -25.36 8.95 -11.63
N GLN A 202 -25.84 8.11 -12.54
CA GLN A 202 -27.10 8.37 -13.27
C GLN A 202 -28.31 8.39 -12.34
N MET A 203 -28.32 7.54 -11.31
CA MET A 203 -29.39 7.49 -10.31
C MET A 203 -29.24 8.61 -9.27
N ASP A 204 -28.03 9.09 -9.03
CA ASP A 204 -27.70 10.12 -8.05
C ASP A 204 -26.47 10.92 -8.46
N SER A 205 -26.70 12.07 -9.07
CA SER A 205 -25.63 12.96 -9.49
C SER A 205 -24.88 13.64 -8.33
N THR A 206 -25.30 13.41 -7.09
CA THR A 206 -24.64 13.94 -5.88
C THR A 206 -23.81 12.88 -5.15
N ALA A 207 -23.66 11.69 -5.72
CA ALA A 207 -22.93 10.58 -5.13
C ALA A 207 -21.40 10.79 -5.20
N VAL A 208 -20.84 11.55 -4.25
CA VAL A 208 -19.41 11.91 -4.19
C VAL A 208 -18.51 10.69 -4.26
N LEU A 209 -18.81 9.65 -3.46
CA LEU A 209 -18.01 8.43 -3.38
C LEU A 209 -17.98 7.66 -4.72
N ALA A 210 -19.04 7.79 -5.53
CA ALA A 210 -19.09 7.16 -6.84
C ALA A 210 -18.16 7.88 -7.84
N TYR A 211 -18.18 9.21 -7.89
CA TYR A 211 -17.23 9.98 -8.69
C TYR A 211 -15.79 9.70 -8.28
N TRP A 212 -15.52 9.72 -6.96
CA TRP A 212 -14.18 9.42 -6.43
C TRP A 212 -13.68 8.05 -6.90
N GLN A 213 -14.44 6.99 -6.62
CA GLN A 213 -14.00 5.64 -6.94
C GLN A 213 -13.92 5.40 -8.46
N ARG A 214 -14.82 6.01 -9.25
CA ARG A 214 -14.78 5.91 -10.72
C ARG A 214 -13.52 6.57 -11.28
N ALA A 215 -13.16 7.74 -10.77
CA ALA A 215 -11.92 8.41 -11.15
C ALA A 215 -10.69 7.55 -10.87
N VAL A 216 -10.64 6.89 -9.71
CA VAL A 216 -9.53 5.97 -9.35
C VAL A 216 -9.49 4.76 -10.29
N CYS A 217 -10.61 4.12 -10.57
CA CYS A 217 -10.68 2.99 -11.51
C CYS A 217 -10.21 3.39 -12.92
N GLN A 218 -10.66 4.54 -13.43
CA GLN A 218 -10.22 5.06 -14.72
C GLN A 218 -8.73 5.42 -14.74
N ALA A 219 -8.19 5.96 -13.63
CA ALA A 219 -6.77 6.26 -13.50
C ALA A 219 -5.92 4.98 -13.56
N LYS A 220 -6.37 3.90 -12.92
CA LYS A 220 -5.71 2.59 -12.97
C LYS A 220 -5.71 1.96 -14.36
N ILE A 221 -6.81 2.04 -15.09
CA ILE A 221 -6.86 1.63 -16.51
C ILE A 221 -5.89 2.48 -17.35
N ASN A 222 -5.83 3.78 -17.09
CA ASN A 222 -4.92 4.66 -17.82
C ASN A 222 -3.45 4.34 -17.51
N GLU A 223 -3.11 4.06 -16.27
CA GLU A 223 -1.78 3.62 -15.84
C GLU A 223 -1.37 2.33 -16.59
N PHE A 224 -2.25 1.34 -16.62
CA PHE A 224 -2.04 0.11 -17.37
C PHE A 224 -1.85 0.37 -18.88
N ASN A 225 -2.73 1.16 -19.50
CA ASN A 225 -2.65 1.50 -20.91
C ASN A 225 -1.36 2.26 -21.26
N ALA A 226 -0.92 3.17 -20.38
CA ALA A 226 0.34 3.89 -20.52
C ALA A 226 1.54 2.93 -20.49
N SER A 227 1.53 1.93 -19.63
CA SER A 227 2.57 0.91 -19.57
C SER A 227 2.66 0.08 -20.85
N GLN A 228 1.55 -0.01 -21.60
CA GLN A 228 1.48 -0.66 -22.93
C GLN A 228 1.78 0.31 -24.10
N GLY A 229 2.23 1.55 -23.81
CA GLY A 229 2.57 2.55 -24.83
C GLY A 229 1.38 3.25 -25.49
N THR A 230 0.17 3.13 -24.92
CA THR A 230 -1.03 3.80 -25.44
C THR A 230 -1.08 5.25 -24.97
N ASN A 231 -1.41 6.20 -25.88
CA ASN A 231 -1.65 7.59 -25.51
C ASN A 231 -2.92 7.72 -24.67
N ILE A 232 -2.78 8.29 -23.45
CA ILE A 232 -3.82 8.38 -22.43
C ILE A 232 -4.41 9.80 -22.26
N ASP A 233 -4.00 10.79 -23.06
CA ASP A 233 -4.38 12.20 -22.84
C ASP A 233 -5.88 12.43 -22.79
N LEU A 234 -6.64 11.89 -23.74
CA LEU A 234 -8.11 12.02 -23.77
C LEU A 234 -8.78 11.27 -22.62
N LYS A 235 -8.27 10.10 -22.26
CA LYS A 235 -8.82 9.29 -21.14
C LYS A 235 -8.58 9.93 -19.79
N SER A 236 -7.49 10.70 -19.65
CA SER A 236 -7.20 11.46 -18.44
C SER A 236 -8.18 12.62 -18.20
N ALA A 237 -8.84 13.12 -19.25
CA ALA A 237 -9.86 14.17 -19.11
C ALA A 237 -11.08 13.68 -18.33
N ASN A 238 -11.49 12.42 -18.49
CA ASN A 238 -12.60 11.83 -17.76
C ASN A 238 -12.28 11.74 -16.25
N VAL A 239 -11.07 11.32 -15.90
CA VAL A 239 -10.60 11.27 -14.50
C VAL A 239 -10.64 12.65 -13.86
N LEU A 240 -10.15 13.68 -14.58
CA LEU A 240 -10.21 15.07 -14.12
C LEU A 240 -11.64 15.54 -13.93
N SER A 241 -12.54 15.23 -14.88
CA SER A 241 -13.95 15.60 -14.79
C SER A 241 -14.59 15.05 -13.55
N ASP A 242 -14.42 13.76 -13.27
CA ASP A 242 -14.99 13.09 -12.09
C ASP A 242 -14.43 13.69 -10.80
N LEU A 243 -13.10 13.91 -10.70
CA LEU A 243 -12.50 14.53 -9.52
C LEU A 243 -12.98 15.99 -9.32
N CYS A 244 -13.16 16.75 -10.40
CA CYS A 244 -13.69 18.11 -10.30
C CYS A 244 -15.14 18.12 -9.81
N GLU A 245 -16.00 17.21 -10.29
CA GLU A 245 -17.38 17.10 -9.79
C GLU A 245 -17.40 16.64 -8.32
N ALA A 246 -16.58 15.65 -7.95
CA ALA A 246 -16.47 15.23 -6.57
C ALA A 246 -16.00 16.36 -5.63
N ILE A 247 -15.03 17.18 -6.05
CA ILE A 247 -14.55 18.34 -5.28
C ILE A 247 -15.63 19.42 -5.12
N LYS A 248 -16.44 19.66 -6.16
CA LYS A 248 -17.57 20.60 -6.06
C LYS A 248 -18.61 20.15 -5.03
N LEU A 249 -18.88 18.85 -4.99
CA LEU A 249 -19.84 18.25 -4.08
C LEU A 249 -19.29 18.16 -2.64
N ALA A 250 -18.00 17.84 -2.49
CA ALA A 250 -17.33 17.67 -1.20
C ALA A 250 -16.02 18.48 -1.11
N PRO A 251 -16.10 19.84 -1.01
CA PRO A 251 -14.90 20.71 -1.00
C PRO A 251 -14.03 20.58 0.26
N HIS A 252 -14.48 19.83 1.26
CA HIS A 252 -13.76 19.56 2.50
C HIS A 252 -13.12 18.18 2.55
N ASN A 253 -13.19 17.41 1.46
CA ASN A 253 -12.53 16.12 1.37
C ASN A 253 -11.10 16.30 0.84
N PRO A 254 -10.05 16.07 1.68
CA PRO A 254 -8.66 16.30 1.28
C PRO A 254 -8.16 15.30 0.24
N TYR A 255 -8.71 14.09 0.23
CA TYR A 255 -8.28 13.03 -0.67
C TYR A 255 -8.61 13.30 -2.14
N LEU A 256 -9.67 14.04 -2.39
CA LEU A 256 -10.05 14.43 -3.75
C LEU A 256 -9.05 15.40 -4.36
N TYR A 257 -8.62 16.41 -3.60
CA TYR A 257 -7.55 17.32 -4.00
C TYR A 257 -6.24 16.56 -4.18
N TYR A 258 -5.89 15.68 -3.23
CA TYR A 258 -4.69 14.85 -3.34
C TYR A 258 -4.69 14.01 -4.62
N ASN A 259 -5.78 13.31 -4.92
CA ASN A 259 -5.91 12.47 -6.10
C ASN A 259 -5.80 13.29 -7.39
N ARG A 260 -6.41 14.49 -7.45
CA ARG A 260 -6.29 15.38 -8.60
C ARG A 260 -4.86 15.91 -8.73
N GLY A 261 -4.21 16.24 -7.63
CA GLY A 261 -2.80 16.60 -7.58
C GLY A 261 -1.88 15.50 -8.12
N CYS A 262 -2.14 14.23 -7.77
CA CYS A 262 -1.41 13.08 -8.34
C CYS A 262 -1.55 13.03 -9.87
N LEU A 263 -2.76 13.25 -10.41
CA LEU A 263 -2.97 13.25 -11.84
C LEU A 263 -2.22 14.39 -12.53
N TYR A 264 -2.23 15.60 -11.95
CA TYR A 264 -1.45 16.73 -12.47
C TYR A 264 0.06 16.46 -12.40
N ALA A 265 0.55 15.85 -11.32
CA ALA A 265 1.97 15.51 -11.18
C ALA A 265 2.43 14.50 -12.25
N ILE A 266 1.65 13.46 -12.52
CA ILE A 266 1.91 12.47 -13.58
C ILE A 266 1.95 13.14 -14.97
N ARG A 267 1.14 14.17 -15.19
CA ARG A 267 1.10 14.95 -16.43
C ARG A 267 2.15 16.05 -16.50
N ASN A 268 3.03 16.14 -15.52
CA ASN A 268 4.04 17.18 -15.33
C ASN A 268 3.46 18.61 -15.21
N ASP A 269 2.17 18.76 -14.89
CA ASP A 269 1.56 20.05 -14.54
C ASP A 269 1.84 20.34 -13.06
N TYR A 270 3.10 20.62 -12.76
CA TYR A 270 3.59 20.77 -11.41
C TYR A 270 2.97 21.95 -10.66
N HIS A 271 2.54 22.99 -11.36
CA HIS A 271 1.91 24.16 -10.72
C HIS A 271 0.57 23.76 -10.11
N ARG A 272 -0.32 23.15 -10.90
CA ARG A 272 -1.63 22.68 -10.40
C ARG A 272 -1.49 21.56 -9.38
N ALA A 273 -0.48 20.69 -9.53
CA ALA A 273 -0.19 19.65 -8.55
C ALA A 273 0.16 20.25 -7.18
N LEU A 274 1.02 21.29 -7.12
CA LEU A 274 1.38 21.98 -5.89
C LEU A 274 0.16 22.66 -5.23
N ASP A 275 -0.68 23.30 -6.01
CA ASP A 275 -1.90 23.94 -5.51
C ASP A 275 -2.83 22.90 -4.86
N ASP A 276 -3.05 21.78 -5.54
CA ASP A 276 -3.93 20.72 -5.05
C ASP A 276 -3.36 19.98 -3.84
N PHE A 277 -2.08 19.62 -3.83
CA PHE A 277 -1.46 19.03 -2.64
C PHE A 277 -1.46 19.98 -1.45
N SER A 278 -1.23 21.28 -1.69
CA SER A 278 -1.29 22.29 -0.64
C SER A 278 -2.71 22.41 -0.11
N ARG A 279 -3.73 22.39 -0.98
CA ARG A 279 -5.13 22.41 -0.57
C ARG A 279 -5.53 21.18 0.23
N ALA A 280 -5.05 19.99 -0.16
CA ALA A 280 -5.25 18.77 0.62
C ALA A 280 -4.68 18.90 2.04
N LEU A 281 -3.45 19.44 2.17
CA LEU A 281 -2.78 19.66 3.45
C LEU A 281 -3.36 20.81 4.29
N GLU A 282 -4.02 21.79 3.68
CA GLU A 282 -4.79 22.80 4.40
C GLU A 282 -6.04 22.22 5.06
N VAL A 283 -6.65 21.21 4.42
CA VAL A 283 -7.84 20.53 4.96
C VAL A 283 -7.44 19.51 6.02
N ASP A 284 -6.43 18.70 5.75
CA ASP A 284 -5.85 17.75 6.70
C ASP A 284 -4.32 17.76 6.61
N GLY A 285 -3.69 18.40 7.58
CA GLY A 285 -2.23 18.54 7.69
C GLY A 285 -1.49 17.26 8.11
N ASN A 286 -2.16 16.11 8.20
CA ASN A 286 -1.55 14.86 8.65
C ASN A 286 -1.41 13.81 7.54
N ILE A 287 -1.70 14.14 6.28
CA ILE A 287 -1.61 13.21 5.14
C ILE A 287 -0.14 13.05 4.71
N PRO A 288 0.51 11.92 5.03
CA PRO A 288 1.94 11.75 4.73
C PRO A 288 2.21 11.67 3.24
N GLU A 289 1.31 11.08 2.46
CA GLU A 289 1.40 10.95 1.01
C GLU A 289 1.38 12.31 0.31
N ALA A 290 0.60 13.26 0.85
CA ALA A 290 0.52 14.62 0.27
C ALA A 290 1.83 15.39 0.47
N TYR A 291 2.46 15.28 1.64
CA TYR A 291 3.80 15.82 1.85
C TYR A 291 4.83 15.16 0.93
N TYR A 292 4.78 13.83 0.81
CA TYR A 292 5.73 13.10 -0.03
C TYR A 292 5.64 13.54 -1.48
N ASN A 293 4.43 13.50 -2.07
CA ASN A 293 4.23 13.86 -3.48
C ASN A 293 4.50 15.35 -3.73
N ARG A 294 4.08 16.26 -2.81
CA ARG A 294 4.40 17.69 -2.94
C ARG A 294 5.91 17.92 -2.86
N GLY A 295 6.59 17.22 -1.96
CA GLY A 295 8.04 17.24 -1.85
C GLY A 295 8.74 16.79 -3.13
N LEU A 296 8.26 15.72 -3.80
CA LEU A 296 8.78 15.33 -5.10
C LEU A 296 8.55 16.40 -6.17
N VAL A 297 7.37 17.02 -6.21
CA VAL A 297 7.10 18.11 -7.16
C VAL A 297 8.04 19.30 -6.93
N TYR A 298 8.31 19.67 -5.68
CA TYR A 298 9.31 20.70 -5.36
C TYR A 298 10.70 20.33 -5.87
N LEU A 299 11.12 19.06 -5.71
CA LEU A 299 12.41 18.62 -6.26
C LEU A 299 12.44 18.67 -7.79
N HIS A 300 11.36 18.30 -8.47
CA HIS A 300 11.25 18.42 -9.94
C HIS A 300 11.27 19.87 -10.42
N THR A 301 10.83 20.81 -9.60
CA THR A 301 10.83 22.26 -9.91
C THR A 301 12.06 22.99 -9.36
N ASN A 302 13.10 22.25 -8.96
CA ASN A 302 14.36 22.76 -8.38
C ASN A 302 14.20 23.56 -7.07
N LYS A 303 13.09 23.42 -6.37
CA LYS A 303 12.84 23.97 -5.03
C LYS A 303 13.29 22.95 -3.98
N THR A 304 14.62 22.76 -3.88
CA THR A 304 15.20 21.67 -3.10
C THR A 304 14.95 21.82 -1.59
N ALA A 305 14.98 23.04 -1.06
CA ALA A 305 14.78 23.27 0.36
C ALA A 305 13.35 22.91 0.82
N GLU A 306 12.36 23.36 0.07
CA GLU A 306 10.94 23.04 0.30
C GLU A 306 10.67 21.55 0.12
N GLY A 307 11.27 20.95 -0.93
CA GLY A 307 11.15 19.51 -1.20
C GLY A 307 11.71 18.66 -0.06
N VAL A 308 12.89 19.01 0.47
CA VAL A 308 13.50 18.32 1.63
C VAL A 308 12.66 18.50 2.89
N ALA A 309 12.10 19.68 3.13
CA ALA A 309 11.22 19.93 4.28
C ALA A 309 9.97 19.05 4.24
N ASP A 310 9.27 19.01 3.10
CA ASP A 310 8.09 18.17 2.92
C ASP A 310 8.41 16.68 3.02
N LEU A 311 9.48 16.21 2.38
CA LEU A 311 9.90 14.82 2.49
C LEU A 311 10.31 14.45 3.91
N SER A 312 10.94 15.36 4.67
CA SER A 312 11.24 15.12 6.09
C SER A 312 9.95 14.95 6.89
N LYS A 313 8.93 15.79 6.62
CA LYS A 313 7.62 15.68 7.26
C LYS A 313 6.90 14.38 6.90
N ALA A 314 6.96 13.95 5.64
CA ALA A 314 6.43 12.66 5.20
C ALA A 314 7.12 11.48 5.93
N GLY A 315 8.44 11.56 6.12
CA GLY A 315 9.22 10.58 6.87
C GLY A 315 8.83 10.50 8.34
N GLU A 316 8.61 11.65 9.00
CA GLU A 316 8.12 11.72 10.38
C GLU A 316 6.74 11.10 10.53
N LEU A 317 5.88 11.23 9.51
CA LEU A 317 4.53 10.68 9.47
C LEU A 317 4.49 9.21 9.00
N GLY A 318 5.65 8.57 8.76
CA GLY A 318 5.78 7.13 8.51
C GLY A 318 6.13 6.73 7.08
N ILE A 319 6.33 7.65 6.13
CA ILE A 319 6.85 7.31 4.79
C ILE A 319 8.38 7.32 4.81
N TYR A 320 8.99 6.27 5.32
CA TYR A 320 10.46 6.21 5.50
C TYR A 320 11.25 6.23 4.18
N SER A 321 10.64 5.84 3.05
CA SER A 321 11.27 5.98 1.73
C SER A 321 11.65 7.44 1.40
N ALA A 322 11.01 8.43 2.04
CA ALA A 322 11.33 9.85 1.91
C ALA A 322 12.78 10.16 2.29
N TYR A 323 13.30 9.52 3.35
CA TYR A 323 14.70 9.74 3.78
C TYR A 323 15.73 9.28 2.74
N SER A 324 15.40 8.23 1.99
CA SER A 324 16.26 7.76 0.89
C SER A 324 16.28 8.76 -0.27
N VAL A 325 15.15 9.38 -0.57
CA VAL A 325 15.05 10.45 -1.58
C VAL A 325 15.85 11.68 -1.14
N ILE A 326 15.70 12.14 0.11
CA ILE A 326 16.43 13.28 0.66
C ILE A 326 17.95 13.06 0.54
N LYS A 327 18.42 11.86 0.90
CA LYS A 327 19.84 11.52 0.83
C LYS A 327 20.38 11.67 -0.60
N LYS A 328 19.66 11.15 -1.61
CA LYS A 328 20.04 11.26 -3.02
C LYS A 328 20.22 12.72 -3.48
N TYR A 329 19.40 13.64 -2.96
CA TYR A 329 19.47 15.07 -3.33
C TYR A 329 20.50 15.87 -2.55
N ARG A 330 20.91 15.44 -1.36
CA ARG A 330 21.98 16.07 -0.57
C ARG A 330 23.40 15.69 -1.04
N GLU A 331 23.51 14.56 -1.75
CA GLU A 331 24.79 14.06 -2.26
C GLU A 331 25.08 14.55 -3.70
N LYS A 332 24.15 15.31 -4.32
CA LYS A 332 24.36 16.07 -5.58
C LYS A 332 24.77 17.49 -5.31
#